data_ee233102e07c63942a5fb46b014fe786
#
_entry.id   ee233102e07c63942a5fb46b014fe786
#
_cell.length_a   1.000
_cell.length_b   1.000
_cell.length_c   1.000
_cell.angle_alpha   90.00
_cell.angle_beta   90.00
_cell.angle_gamma   90.00
#
_symmetry.space_group_name_H-M   'P 1'
#
loop_
_entity.id
_entity.type
_entity.pdbx_description
1 polymer ?
#
loop_
_entity_poly.entity_id
_entity_poly.type
_entity_poly.pdbx_seq_one_letter_code
_entity_poly.pdbx_strand_id
1 'polypeptide(L)'
;MLTKEMLSYIAENIEDIKRIIRDLCAIPAPSHHEEKRAEYCKAWFRANGFEDVEIDEALNVVCRYQVTDENDLVVFMAHTDTVFPDTEPMPFREDEKKMYAPGVCDDTANLAVMMVSARYFVQRKLRAKCGLLFVANSCEEGLGNLKGSRRIIQDYGSRIREFY
;
A
#
# COMPACT_ATOMS: atom_id res chain seq x y z
N MET A 1 18.33 12.54 -4.08
CA MET A 1 19.08 12.15 -2.86
C MET A 1 18.18 12.41 -1.66
N LEU A 2 18.08 11.48 -0.70
CA LEU A 2 17.28 11.69 0.50
C LEU A 2 17.87 12.79 1.37
N THR A 3 17.02 13.64 1.91
CA THR A 3 17.44 14.69 2.85
C THR A 3 17.67 14.10 4.25
N LYS A 4 18.36 14.84 5.13
CA LYS A 4 18.54 14.44 6.53
C LYS A 4 17.18 14.28 7.24
N GLU A 5 16.22 15.15 6.93
CA GLU A 5 14.86 15.09 7.47
C GLU A 5 14.14 13.80 7.06
N MET A 6 14.23 13.39 5.78
CA MET A 6 13.65 12.13 5.31
C MET A 6 14.28 10.93 6.01
N LEU A 7 15.60 10.93 6.18
CA LEU A 7 16.31 9.85 6.89
C LEU A 7 15.89 9.78 8.37
N SER A 8 15.73 10.92 9.03
CA SER A 8 15.23 11.00 10.42
C SER A 8 13.81 10.44 10.51
N TYR A 9 12.92 10.87 9.59
CA TYR A 9 11.55 10.36 9.54
C TYR A 9 11.51 8.84 9.37
N ILE A 10 12.31 8.28 8.48
CA ILE A 10 12.39 6.82 8.31
C ILE A 10 12.81 6.15 9.61
N ALA A 11 13.88 6.63 10.25
CA ALA A 11 14.39 6.05 11.48
C ALA A 11 13.37 6.11 12.63
N GLU A 12 12.65 7.22 12.76
CA GLU A 12 11.61 7.43 13.78
C GLU A 12 10.36 6.53 13.57
N ASN A 13 10.14 6.05 12.34
CA ASN A 13 8.93 5.29 11.99
C ASN A 13 9.17 3.80 11.70
N ILE A 14 10.37 3.27 11.98
CA ILE A 14 10.67 1.85 11.78
C ILE A 14 9.73 0.93 12.58
N GLU A 15 9.44 1.28 13.83
CA GLU A 15 8.55 0.47 14.65
C GLU A 15 7.08 0.52 14.17
N ASP A 16 6.65 1.65 13.59
CA ASP A 16 5.35 1.73 12.92
C ASP A 16 5.28 0.83 11.69
N ILE A 17 6.33 0.83 10.85
CA ILE A 17 6.42 -0.08 9.69
C ILE A 17 6.33 -1.53 10.16
N LYS A 18 7.11 -1.92 11.17
CA LYS A 18 7.08 -3.28 11.73
C LYS A 18 5.69 -3.65 12.27
N ARG A 19 5.00 -2.72 12.94
CA ARG A 19 3.64 -2.94 13.44
C ARG A 19 2.68 -3.19 12.28
N ILE A 20 2.72 -2.39 11.22
CA ILE A 20 1.87 -2.58 10.03
C ILE A 20 2.14 -3.96 9.39
N ILE A 21 3.41 -4.36 9.29
CA ILE A 21 3.77 -5.69 8.77
C ILE A 21 3.16 -6.80 9.63
N ARG A 22 3.26 -6.71 10.98
CA ARG A 22 2.65 -7.70 11.89
C ARG A 22 1.15 -7.77 11.71
N ASP A 23 0.48 -6.61 11.66
CA ASP A 23 -0.97 -6.51 11.50
C ASP A 23 -1.43 -7.13 10.18
N LEU A 24 -0.76 -6.78 9.07
CA LEU A 24 -1.09 -7.31 7.75
C LEU A 24 -0.79 -8.82 7.64
N CYS A 25 0.32 -9.30 8.19
CA CYS A 25 0.62 -10.73 8.21
C CYS A 25 -0.39 -11.54 9.03
N ALA A 26 -1.04 -10.93 10.01
CA ALA A 26 -2.12 -11.57 10.77
C ALA A 26 -3.45 -11.64 10.02
N ILE A 27 -3.58 -10.96 8.87
CA ILE A 27 -4.78 -10.96 8.04
C ILE A 27 -4.53 -11.80 6.80
N PRO A 28 -5.12 -13.00 6.67
CA PRO A 28 -5.04 -13.80 5.45
C PRO A 28 -5.63 -13.03 4.26
N ALA A 29 -4.98 -13.13 3.11
CA ALA A 29 -5.45 -12.48 1.89
C ALA A 29 -5.02 -13.27 0.66
N PRO A 30 -5.57 -14.48 0.44
CA PRO A 30 -5.38 -15.15 -0.84
C PRO A 30 -5.99 -14.30 -1.96
N SER A 31 -5.41 -14.37 -3.16
CA SER A 31 -5.95 -13.63 -4.32
C SER A 31 -7.47 -13.85 -4.46
N HIS A 32 -8.20 -12.78 -4.70
CA HIS A 32 -9.67 -12.67 -4.73
C HIS A 32 -10.37 -12.64 -3.34
N HIS A 33 -9.62 -12.61 -2.23
CA HIS A 33 -10.16 -12.57 -0.86
C HIS A 33 -9.40 -11.56 0.01
N GLU A 34 -9.10 -10.38 -0.57
CA GLU A 34 -8.31 -9.33 0.06
C GLU A 34 -9.14 -8.32 0.87
N GLU A 35 -10.46 -8.52 1.00
CA GLU A 35 -11.38 -7.55 1.59
C GLU A 35 -10.91 -7.04 2.97
N LYS A 36 -10.44 -7.95 3.82
CA LYS A 36 -10.00 -7.61 5.18
C LYS A 36 -8.73 -6.75 5.17
N ARG A 37 -7.76 -7.06 4.29
CA ARG A 37 -6.56 -6.23 4.12
C ARG A 37 -6.88 -4.89 3.50
N ALA A 38 -7.81 -4.85 2.53
CA ALA A 38 -8.27 -3.61 1.92
C ALA A 38 -8.91 -2.69 2.97
N GLU A 39 -9.80 -3.21 3.84
CA GLU A 39 -10.40 -2.42 4.91
C GLU A 39 -9.36 -1.94 5.94
N TYR A 40 -8.37 -2.77 6.30
CA TYR A 40 -7.26 -2.36 7.15
C TYR A 40 -6.49 -1.19 6.53
N CYS A 41 -6.07 -1.30 5.27
CA CYS A 41 -5.32 -0.26 4.57
C CYS A 41 -6.12 1.04 4.46
N LYS A 42 -7.40 0.96 4.07
CA LYS A 42 -8.30 2.11 4.00
C LYS A 42 -8.44 2.82 5.35
N ALA A 43 -8.69 2.04 6.41
CA ALA A 43 -8.79 2.59 7.76
C ALA A 43 -7.49 3.26 8.20
N TRP A 44 -6.35 2.65 7.89
CA TRP A 44 -5.04 3.19 8.20
C TRP A 44 -4.77 4.51 7.47
N PHE A 45 -5.01 4.59 6.16
CA PHE A 45 -4.84 5.83 5.40
C PHE A 45 -5.71 6.96 5.97
N ARG A 46 -6.98 6.69 6.24
CA ARG A 46 -7.90 7.67 6.84
C ARG A 46 -7.43 8.15 8.21
N ALA A 47 -7.00 7.23 9.08
CA ALA A 47 -6.46 7.56 10.41
C ALA A 47 -5.17 8.42 10.34
N ASN A 48 -4.46 8.37 9.21
CA ASN A 48 -3.22 9.12 8.98
C ASN A 48 -3.42 10.39 8.13
N GLY A 49 -4.67 10.87 8.00
CA GLY A 49 -5.00 12.18 7.47
C GLY A 49 -5.26 12.23 5.96
N PHE A 50 -5.49 11.10 5.32
CA PHE A 50 -5.96 11.06 3.94
C PHE A 50 -7.48 11.11 3.90
N GLU A 51 -8.02 12.09 3.20
CA GLU A 51 -9.48 12.32 3.09
C GLU A 51 -10.09 11.53 1.92
N ASP A 52 -9.36 11.44 0.80
CA ASP A 52 -9.81 10.76 -0.42
C ASP A 52 -9.22 9.36 -0.51
N VAL A 53 -9.93 8.40 0.10
CA VAL A 53 -9.56 6.99 0.14
C VAL A 53 -10.78 6.13 -0.12
N GLU A 54 -10.72 5.29 -1.14
CA GLU A 54 -11.79 4.35 -1.48
C GLU A 54 -11.25 2.92 -1.68
N ILE A 55 -12.15 1.94 -1.62
CA ILE A 55 -11.92 0.60 -2.13
C ILE A 55 -12.72 0.49 -3.43
N ASP A 56 -12.04 0.19 -4.53
CA ASP A 56 -12.68 0.04 -5.84
C ASP A 56 -13.30 -1.37 -6.02
N GLU A 57 -13.95 -1.58 -7.16
CA GLU A 57 -14.59 -2.87 -7.48
C GLU A 57 -13.61 -4.04 -7.65
N ALA A 58 -12.33 -3.74 -7.85
CA ALA A 58 -11.29 -4.74 -7.92
C ALA A 58 -10.70 -5.10 -6.56
N LEU A 59 -11.10 -4.40 -5.48
CA LEU A 59 -10.57 -4.42 -4.12
C LEU A 59 -9.24 -3.65 -3.95
N ASN A 60 -8.83 -2.81 -4.91
CA ASN A 60 -7.75 -1.89 -4.66
C ASN A 60 -8.17 -0.84 -3.63
N VAL A 61 -7.26 -0.51 -2.72
CA VAL A 61 -7.39 0.70 -1.91
C VAL A 61 -6.69 1.84 -2.63
N VAL A 62 -7.47 2.76 -3.17
CA VAL A 62 -6.96 3.92 -3.91
C VAL A 62 -6.98 5.13 -3.00
N CYS A 63 -5.79 5.60 -2.66
CA CYS A 63 -5.59 6.79 -1.85
C CYS A 63 -5.05 7.92 -2.73
N ARG A 64 -5.84 8.99 -2.88
CA ARG A 64 -5.52 10.13 -3.75
C ARG A 64 -4.94 11.27 -2.94
N TYR A 65 -3.82 11.82 -3.40
CA TYR A 65 -3.21 12.99 -2.82
C TYR A 65 -2.97 14.06 -3.87
N GLN A 66 -3.61 15.22 -3.70
CA GLN A 66 -3.56 16.35 -4.64
C GLN A 66 -3.93 15.97 -6.08
N VAL A 67 -4.83 15.02 -6.26
CA VAL A 67 -5.38 14.62 -7.55
C VAL A 67 -6.48 15.59 -7.96
N THR A 68 -6.41 16.07 -9.20
CA THR A 68 -7.46 16.86 -9.88
C THR A 68 -7.84 16.16 -11.18
N ASP A 69 -8.87 16.61 -11.86
CA ASP A 69 -9.29 15.99 -13.14
C ASP A 69 -8.28 16.22 -14.28
N GLU A 70 -7.41 17.18 -14.14
CA GLU A 70 -6.53 17.66 -15.23
C GLU A 70 -5.05 17.29 -15.05
N ASN A 71 -4.60 16.98 -13.82
CA ASN A 71 -3.17 16.80 -13.59
C ASN A 71 -2.66 15.40 -13.96
N ASP A 72 -1.40 15.33 -14.39
CA ASP A 72 -0.67 14.07 -14.53
C ASP A 72 -0.60 13.34 -13.18
N LEU A 73 -0.49 12.03 -13.23
CA LEU A 73 -0.45 11.16 -12.07
C LEU A 73 0.89 10.42 -11.96
N VAL A 74 1.35 10.27 -10.74
CA VAL A 74 2.39 9.30 -10.37
C VAL A 74 1.76 8.28 -9.44
N VAL A 75 1.92 7.01 -9.76
CA VAL A 75 1.35 5.89 -9.02
C VAL A 75 2.44 5.17 -8.23
N PHE A 76 2.22 5.02 -6.94
CA PHE A 76 2.97 4.12 -6.06
C PHE A 76 2.06 2.95 -5.69
N MET A 77 2.49 1.74 -5.96
CA MET A 77 1.66 0.56 -5.78
C MET A 77 2.41 -0.58 -5.10
N ALA A 78 1.71 -1.25 -4.18
CA ALA A 78 2.16 -2.46 -3.52
C ALA A 78 0.95 -3.37 -3.29
N HIS A 79 1.11 -4.69 -3.49
CA HIS A 79 -0.05 -5.57 -3.46
C HIS A 79 -0.40 -6.09 -2.07
N THR A 80 -1.67 -6.45 -1.94
CA THR A 80 -2.26 -6.94 -0.68
C THR A 80 -2.42 -8.45 -0.64
N ASP A 81 -2.48 -9.11 -1.79
CA ASP A 81 -2.69 -10.54 -1.86
C ASP A 81 -1.42 -11.36 -1.65
N THR A 82 -1.60 -12.63 -1.43
CA THR A 82 -0.53 -13.62 -1.30
C THR A 82 -0.88 -14.87 -2.10
N VAL A 83 0.14 -15.62 -2.51
CA VAL A 83 -0.02 -16.91 -3.22
C VAL A 83 -0.58 -18.03 -2.34
N PHE A 84 -0.70 -17.81 -1.03
CA PHE A 84 -1.13 -18.82 -0.09
C PHE A 84 -2.66 -18.88 -0.02
N PRO A 85 -3.28 -20.08 -0.19
CA PRO A 85 -4.74 -20.19 -0.23
C PRO A 85 -5.40 -20.17 1.15
N ASP A 86 -4.62 -20.00 2.22
CA ASP A 86 -5.09 -20.07 3.59
C ASP A 86 -5.98 -18.87 3.92
N THR A 87 -7.14 -19.16 4.50
CA THR A 87 -8.11 -18.17 5.00
C THR A 87 -7.99 -17.92 6.50
N GLU A 88 -7.15 -18.70 7.18
CA GLU A 88 -6.81 -18.53 8.59
C GLU A 88 -5.42 -17.90 8.73
N PRO A 89 -5.15 -17.21 9.84
CA PRO A 89 -3.83 -16.59 10.08
C PRO A 89 -2.70 -17.61 10.01
N MET A 90 -1.70 -17.30 9.20
CA MET A 90 -0.51 -18.13 9.06
C MET A 90 0.53 -17.80 10.13
N PRO A 91 1.48 -18.72 10.44
CA PRO A 91 2.47 -18.51 11.49
C PRO A 91 3.32 -17.26 11.23
N PHE A 92 3.43 -16.42 12.24
CA PHE A 92 4.33 -15.26 12.28
C PHE A 92 5.41 -15.49 13.35
N ARG A 93 6.65 -15.20 13.02
CA ARG A 93 7.78 -15.23 13.95
C ARG A 93 8.67 -14.01 13.72
N GLU A 94 9.24 -13.50 14.79
CA GLU A 94 10.16 -12.36 14.76
C GLU A 94 11.35 -12.63 15.70
N ASP A 95 12.51 -12.18 15.30
CA ASP A 95 13.71 -12.06 16.13
C ASP A 95 14.28 -10.63 16.02
N GLU A 96 15.41 -10.36 16.67
CA GLU A 96 16.02 -9.03 16.72
C GLU A 96 16.33 -8.44 15.30
N LYS A 97 16.46 -9.28 14.28
CA LYS A 97 16.95 -8.88 12.96
C LYS A 97 15.95 -9.13 11.84
N LYS A 98 14.98 -10.04 12.02
CA LYS A 98 14.14 -10.53 10.95
C LYS A 98 12.72 -10.83 11.39
N MET A 99 11.79 -10.64 10.46
CA MET A 99 10.41 -11.10 10.53
C MET A 99 10.22 -12.25 9.52
N TYR A 100 9.44 -13.24 9.92
CA TYR A 100 9.18 -14.43 9.14
C TYR A 100 7.69 -14.70 9.11
N ALA A 101 7.10 -14.61 7.93
CA ALA A 101 5.72 -15.01 7.66
C ALA A 101 5.56 -15.26 6.16
N PRO A 102 4.59 -16.06 5.74
CA PRO A 102 4.20 -16.14 4.33
C PRO A 102 3.83 -14.75 3.80
N GLY A 103 4.37 -14.35 2.63
CA GLY A 103 4.10 -13.05 2.02
C GLY A 103 4.67 -11.83 2.76
N VAL A 104 5.58 -12.02 3.74
CA VAL A 104 6.13 -10.89 4.52
C VAL A 104 6.98 -9.93 3.69
N CYS A 105 7.72 -10.44 2.71
CA CYS A 105 8.51 -9.62 1.77
C CYS A 105 7.76 -9.32 0.48
N ASP A 106 6.92 -10.24 0.05
CA ASP A 106 6.18 -10.22 -1.18
C ASP A 106 4.67 -10.21 -0.85
N ASP A 107 4.06 -9.05 -0.70
CA ASP A 107 4.60 -7.69 -0.84
C ASP A 107 4.33 -6.85 0.44
N THR A 108 3.99 -7.53 1.56
CA THR A 108 3.54 -6.88 2.81
C THR A 108 4.53 -5.83 3.33
N ALA A 109 5.83 -6.08 3.20
CA ALA A 109 6.84 -5.13 3.67
C ALA A 109 6.87 -3.86 2.82
N ASN A 110 6.80 -3.98 1.48
CA ASN A 110 6.76 -2.82 0.60
C ASN A 110 5.45 -2.04 0.77
N LEU A 111 4.32 -2.74 0.96
CA LEU A 111 3.04 -2.11 1.26
C LEU A 111 3.14 -1.25 2.54
N ALA A 112 3.70 -1.79 3.62
CA ALA A 112 3.89 -1.04 4.87
C ALA A 112 4.80 0.17 4.68
N VAL A 113 5.90 0.03 3.93
CA VAL A 113 6.82 1.12 3.60
C VAL A 113 6.13 2.19 2.76
N MET A 114 5.35 1.81 1.74
CA MET A 114 4.57 2.73 0.92
C MET A 114 3.58 3.52 1.77
N MET A 115 2.82 2.86 2.64
CA MET A 115 1.85 3.50 3.53
C MET A 115 2.52 4.56 4.42
N VAL A 116 3.60 4.21 5.10
CA VAL A 116 4.33 5.16 5.97
C VAL A 116 4.99 6.28 5.16
N SER A 117 5.49 5.99 3.96
CA SER A 117 6.02 7.01 3.06
C SER A 117 4.94 7.99 2.58
N ALA A 118 3.74 7.49 2.25
CA ALA A 118 2.60 8.32 1.90
C ALA A 118 2.23 9.28 3.05
N ARG A 119 2.22 8.80 4.29
CA ARG A 119 1.96 9.63 5.47
C ARG A 119 2.89 10.82 5.60
N TYR A 120 4.16 10.69 5.18
CA TYR A 120 5.12 11.80 5.18
C TYR A 120 4.63 13.00 4.38
N PHE A 121 3.99 12.78 3.22
CA PHE A 121 3.46 13.85 2.38
C PHE A 121 2.38 14.65 3.11
N VAL A 122 1.45 13.97 3.80
CA VAL A 122 0.38 14.62 4.56
C VAL A 122 0.94 15.37 5.77
N GLN A 123 1.77 14.72 6.56
CA GLN A 123 2.34 15.31 7.79
C GLN A 123 3.20 16.55 7.51
N ARG A 124 3.95 16.54 6.40
CA ARG A 124 4.79 17.68 5.99
C ARG A 124 4.07 18.64 5.06
N LYS A 125 2.79 18.39 4.72
CA LYS A 125 2.00 19.20 3.78
C LYS A 125 2.75 19.45 2.49
N LEU A 126 3.42 18.43 1.98
CA LEU A 126 4.24 18.55 0.77
C LEU A 126 3.35 18.85 -0.43
N ARG A 127 3.83 19.74 -1.30
CA ARG A 127 3.19 19.99 -2.60
C ARG A 127 3.88 19.19 -3.67
N ALA A 128 3.15 18.29 -4.32
CA ALA A 128 3.59 17.60 -5.51
C ALA A 128 3.28 18.45 -6.76
N LYS A 129 4.06 18.25 -7.83
CA LYS A 129 3.81 18.87 -9.14
C LYS A 129 2.73 18.16 -9.94
N CYS A 130 2.32 16.98 -9.50
CA CYS A 130 1.34 16.09 -10.11
C CYS A 130 0.45 15.50 -9.02
N GLY A 131 -0.63 14.84 -9.40
CA GLY A 131 -1.40 14.03 -8.46
C GLY A 131 -0.64 12.76 -8.08
N LEU A 132 -0.77 12.32 -6.85
CA LEU A 132 -0.17 11.08 -6.38
C LEU A 132 -1.28 10.07 -6.06
N LEU A 133 -1.13 8.86 -6.57
CA LEU A 133 -1.94 7.71 -6.17
C LEU A 133 -1.06 6.77 -5.34
N PHE A 134 -1.49 6.50 -4.12
CA PHE A 134 -0.94 5.43 -3.31
C PHE A 134 -1.96 4.29 -3.32
N VAL A 135 -1.58 3.15 -3.90
CA VAL A 135 -2.50 2.06 -4.18
C VAL A 135 -2.05 0.79 -3.47
N ALA A 136 -2.86 0.31 -2.53
CA ALA A 136 -2.74 -1.06 -2.05
C ALA A 136 -3.57 -1.93 -3.00
N ASN A 137 -2.91 -2.57 -3.98
CA ASN A 137 -3.61 -3.27 -5.04
C ASN A 137 -3.90 -4.73 -4.71
N SER A 138 -4.95 -5.24 -5.32
CA SER A 138 -5.42 -6.61 -5.18
C SER A 138 -5.00 -7.48 -6.37
N CYS A 139 -5.05 -8.80 -6.17
CA CYS A 139 -4.94 -9.78 -7.26
C CYS A 139 -3.70 -9.57 -8.14
N GLU A 140 -2.57 -9.26 -7.55
CA GLU A 140 -1.29 -9.16 -8.29
C GLU A 140 -0.75 -10.54 -8.62
N GLU A 141 -0.83 -11.44 -7.65
CA GLU A 141 -0.28 -12.78 -7.71
C GLU A 141 -1.01 -13.70 -8.71
N GLY A 142 -0.31 -14.69 -9.18
CA GLY A 142 -0.70 -15.82 -10.03
C GLY A 142 -2.14 -15.88 -10.51
N LEU A 143 -3.03 -16.39 -9.70
CA LEU A 143 -4.45 -16.54 -10.05
C LEU A 143 -5.21 -15.21 -10.13
N GLY A 144 -4.71 -14.15 -9.50
CA GLY A 144 -5.27 -12.81 -9.55
C GLY A 144 -5.11 -12.15 -10.91
N ASN A 145 -4.08 -12.55 -11.68
CA ASN A 145 -3.82 -12.11 -13.04
C ASN A 145 -3.81 -10.58 -13.19
N LEU A 146 -3.19 -9.89 -12.23
CA LEU A 146 -3.06 -8.43 -12.22
C LEU A 146 -4.39 -7.67 -12.29
N LYS A 147 -5.48 -8.23 -11.75
CA LYS A 147 -6.83 -7.64 -11.81
C LYS A 147 -6.83 -6.21 -11.26
N GLY A 148 -6.20 -6.00 -10.11
CA GLY A 148 -6.10 -4.68 -9.48
C GLY A 148 -5.32 -3.68 -10.35
N SER A 149 -4.15 -4.07 -10.84
CA SER A 149 -3.32 -3.21 -11.71
C SER A 149 -4.04 -2.84 -13.00
N ARG A 150 -4.75 -3.79 -13.61
CA ARG A 150 -5.56 -3.53 -14.83
C ARG A 150 -6.66 -2.50 -14.56
N ARG A 151 -7.29 -2.55 -13.38
CA ARG A 151 -8.30 -1.58 -13.00
C ARG A 151 -7.69 -0.18 -12.87
N ILE A 152 -6.55 -0.03 -12.24
CA ILE A 152 -5.85 1.26 -12.15
C ILE A 152 -5.51 1.81 -13.54
N ILE A 153 -5.02 0.97 -14.46
CA ILE A 153 -4.74 1.39 -15.84
C ILE A 153 -6.02 1.77 -16.59
N GLN A 154 -7.11 1.06 -16.37
CA GLN A 154 -8.41 1.38 -16.99
C GLN A 154 -8.92 2.75 -16.54
N ASP A 155 -8.84 3.05 -15.25
CA ASP A 155 -9.41 4.27 -14.67
C ASP A 155 -8.50 5.51 -14.85
N TYR A 156 -7.18 5.31 -14.84
CA TYR A 156 -6.21 6.42 -14.79
C TYR A 156 -5.15 6.39 -15.90
N GLY A 157 -5.06 5.33 -16.70
CA GLY A 157 -3.93 5.06 -17.60
C GLY A 157 -3.53 6.21 -18.51
N SER A 158 -4.51 6.95 -19.06
CA SER A 158 -4.26 8.12 -19.92
C SER A 158 -3.56 9.28 -19.21
N ARG A 159 -3.55 9.29 -17.89
CA ARG A 159 -3.00 10.35 -17.04
C ARG A 159 -1.74 9.91 -16.28
N ILE A 160 -1.47 8.61 -16.25
CA ILE A 160 -0.31 8.08 -15.54
C ILE A 160 0.96 8.41 -16.30
N ARG A 161 1.83 9.19 -15.66
CA ARG A 161 3.14 9.57 -16.18
C ARG A 161 4.25 8.62 -15.71
N GLU A 162 4.19 8.21 -14.46
CA GLU A 162 5.18 7.34 -13.83
C GLU A 162 4.48 6.33 -12.92
N PHE A 163 5.05 5.14 -12.83
CA PHE A 163 4.52 4.02 -12.08
C PHE A 163 5.64 3.32 -11.31
N TYR A 164 5.47 3.16 -10.00
CA TYR A 164 6.44 2.56 -9.09
C TYR A 164 5.81 1.44 -8.27
#